data_c3daac10cd3b151587dca4ba5b615760
#
_entry.id   c3daac10cd3b151587dca4ba5b615760
#
_cell.length_a   1.000
_cell.length_b   1.000
_cell.length_c   1.000
_cell.angle_alpha   90.00
_cell.angle_beta   90.00
_cell.angle_gamma   90.00
#
_symmetry.space_group_name_H-M   'P 1'
#
loop_
_entity.id
_entity.type
_entity.pdbx_description
1 polymer ?
#
loop_
_entity_poly.entity_id
_entity_poly.type
_entity_poly.pdbx_seq_one_letter_code
_entity_poly.pdbx_strand_id
1 'polypeptide(L)'
;MNIEALIVVEDGISVGGGHMPTVGLGLWKLPEQSVTQTVVDAVAAGYRHLDSAADYGNEAAVGEGLRQVLQNTRVGRDDLWVTSKLWNTYHRPEHVRAACERSLKDLGLECLDLYLIHFPIALKYVDFSERYPPEWIHDPKAQTPRMEPDLVPIAETWGAMEGLVEAGLVKEIGVCNFNTGLLHDLIASARIKPALLQVESHPYLTQERLIRLAHHYDMAVTAFSPLGSLSYLELGMAEAQECLLDEPVICAASERLQRTPAQVLLRWGVQRGTAVIPKSSQLERLRENIDVFNFSLNEAEMAAISALNRGRRFNDPGLFCEEAFSGFYPIYD
;
A
#
# COMPACT_ATOMS: atom_id res chain seq x y z
N MET A 1 -25.29 3.13 -19.98
CA MET A 1 -24.28 2.18 -20.50
C MET A 1 -24.08 1.15 -19.42
N ASN A 2 -24.45 -0.10 -19.71
CA ASN A 2 -24.46 -1.19 -18.74
C ASN A 2 -23.05 -1.43 -18.17
N ILE A 3 -22.92 -1.33 -16.87
CA ILE A 3 -21.78 -1.85 -16.11
C ILE A 3 -22.13 -3.32 -15.81
N GLU A 4 -22.19 -4.14 -16.84
CA GLU A 4 -22.25 -5.58 -16.76
C GLU A 4 -20.89 -6.16 -17.19
N ALA A 5 -19.89 -5.97 -16.35
CA ALA A 5 -18.86 -6.96 -16.19
C ALA A 5 -18.80 -7.25 -14.69
N LEU A 6 -19.53 -8.27 -14.26
CA LEU A 6 -19.20 -8.99 -13.03
C LEU A 6 -17.72 -9.32 -13.13
N ILE A 7 -16.88 -8.50 -12.45
CA ILE A 7 -15.48 -8.83 -12.28
C ILE A 7 -15.50 -10.17 -11.55
N VAL A 8 -15.11 -11.23 -12.25
CA VAL A 8 -14.87 -12.53 -11.63
C VAL A 8 -13.80 -12.25 -10.58
N VAL A 9 -14.18 -12.30 -9.31
CA VAL A 9 -13.27 -12.05 -8.20
C VAL A 9 -12.39 -13.27 -8.09
N GLU A 10 -11.29 -13.23 -8.79
CA GLU A 10 -10.20 -14.19 -8.64
C GLU A 10 -9.45 -13.87 -7.35
N ASP A 11 -8.80 -14.85 -6.76
CA ASP A 11 -7.93 -14.70 -5.59
C ASP A 11 -6.65 -13.90 -5.90
N GLY A 12 -6.49 -13.41 -7.14
CA GLY A 12 -5.41 -12.56 -7.61
C GLY A 12 -5.82 -11.62 -8.75
N ILE A 13 -5.04 -10.56 -8.97
CA ILE A 13 -5.17 -9.57 -10.04
C ILE A 13 -3.90 -9.52 -10.89
N SER A 14 -4.05 -9.21 -12.17
CA SER A 14 -2.92 -8.99 -13.06
C SER A 14 -2.22 -7.67 -12.73
N VAL A 15 -0.90 -7.71 -12.59
CA VAL A 15 -0.04 -6.53 -12.38
C VAL A 15 1.13 -6.64 -13.35
N GLY A 16 1.11 -5.82 -14.42
CA GLY A 16 2.07 -5.98 -15.50
C GLY A 16 2.08 -7.38 -16.07
N GLY A 17 3.23 -8.05 -16.01
CA GLY A 17 3.40 -9.45 -16.44
C GLY A 17 3.14 -10.50 -15.36
N GLY A 18 2.85 -10.08 -14.11
CA GLY A 18 2.67 -10.95 -12.96
C GLY A 18 1.22 -11.12 -12.51
N HIS A 19 1.02 -11.99 -11.53
CA HIS A 19 -0.26 -12.22 -10.87
C HIS A 19 -0.12 -12.01 -9.37
N MET A 20 -0.71 -10.95 -8.84
CA MET A 20 -0.62 -10.54 -7.44
C MET A 20 -1.86 -11.01 -6.67
N PRO A 21 -1.70 -11.71 -5.52
CA PRO A 21 -2.83 -12.05 -4.67
C PRO A 21 -3.61 -10.81 -4.22
N THR A 22 -4.93 -10.89 -4.31
CA THR A 22 -5.84 -9.75 -4.06
C THR A 22 -5.87 -9.32 -2.60
N VAL A 23 -5.62 -10.24 -1.66
CA VAL A 23 -5.48 -9.93 -0.23
C VAL A 23 -4.02 -10.07 0.17
N GLY A 24 -3.40 -8.95 0.54
CA GLY A 24 -2.04 -8.89 1.05
C GLY A 24 -1.99 -8.54 2.54
N LEU A 25 -0.83 -8.75 3.16
CA LEU A 25 -0.52 -8.28 4.51
C LEU A 25 0.16 -6.91 4.43
N GLY A 26 -0.48 -5.86 4.96
CA GLY A 26 0.16 -4.58 5.20
C GLY A 26 1.08 -4.65 6.42
N LEU A 27 2.34 -4.21 6.25
CA LEU A 27 3.38 -4.32 7.30
C LEU A 27 3.63 -2.99 8.03
N TRP A 28 2.92 -1.92 7.66
CA TRP A 28 3.03 -0.63 8.34
C TRP A 28 2.59 -0.71 9.80
N LYS A 29 3.39 -0.12 10.69
CA LYS A 29 3.12 -0.07 12.14
C LYS A 29 3.01 -1.46 12.82
N LEU A 30 3.62 -2.48 12.24
CA LEU A 30 3.85 -3.72 12.98
C LEU A 30 5.08 -3.51 13.89
N PRO A 31 4.96 -3.81 15.21
CA PRO A 31 6.10 -3.70 16.11
C PRO A 31 7.24 -4.62 15.67
N GLU A 32 8.47 -4.11 15.63
CA GLU A 32 9.66 -4.84 15.15
C GLU A 32 9.79 -6.22 15.78
N GLN A 33 9.52 -6.33 17.11
CA GLN A 33 9.63 -7.60 17.85
C GLN A 33 8.62 -8.67 17.38
N SER A 34 7.53 -8.28 16.72
CA SER A 34 6.47 -9.21 16.27
C SER A 34 6.47 -9.44 14.77
N VAL A 35 7.14 -8.58 13.98
CA VAL A 35 7.08 -8.61 12.50
C VAL A 35 7.50 -9.97 11.95
N THR A 36 8.65 -10.49 12.38
CA THR A 36 9.19 -11.78 11.92
C THR A 36 8.16 -12.90 12.10
N GLN A 37 7.60 -13.03 13.31
CA GLN A 37 6.60 -14.06 13.58
C GLN A 37 5.29 -13.80 12.82
N THR A 38 4.88 -12.53 12.69
CA THR A 38 3.67 -12.16 11.94
C THR A 38 3.79 -12.57 10.46
N VAL A 39 4.94 -12.40 9.83
CA VAL A 39 5.19 -12.85 8.45
C VAL A 39 5.06 -14.37 8.35
N VAL A 40 5.67 -15.13 9.27
CA VAL A 40 5.57 -16.59 9.31
C VAL A 40 4.12 -17.04 9.49
N ASP A 41 3.40 -16.45 10.44
CA ASP A 41 2.01 -16.76 10.73
C ASP A 41 1.06 -16.43 9.56
N ALA A 42 1.30 -15.29 8.89
CA ALA A 42 0.53 -14.88 7.74
C ALA A 42 0.71 -15.85 6.57
N VAL A 43 1.95 -16.24 6.26
CA VAL A 43 2.20 -17.21 5.18
C VAL A 43 1.62 -18.57 5.54
N ALA A 44 1.69 -19.00 6.80
CA ALA A 44 1.05 -20.21 7.28
C ALA A 44 -0.49 -20.15 7.22
N ALA A 45 -1.08 -18.95 7.38
CA ALA A 45 -2.51 -18.70 7.20
C ALA A 45 -2.95 -18.64 5.72
N GLY A 46 -1.99 -18.64 4.76
CA GLY A 46 -2.29 -18.63 3.33
C GLY A 46 -1.92 -17.34 2.59
N TYR A 47 -1.41 -16.30 3.26
CA TYR A 47 -0.96 -15.10 2.57
C TYR A 47 0.20 -15.40 1.63
N ARG A 48 0.15 -14.76 0.45
CA ARG A 48 1.22 -14.82 -0.57
C ARG A 48 1.61 -13.43 -1.08
N HIS A 49 1.00 -12.38 -0.54
CA HIS A 49 1.29 -10.98 -0.86
C HIS A 49 1.67 -10.23 0.43
N LEU A 50 2.88 -9.67 0.44
CA LEU A 50 3.43 -8.87 1.55
C LEU A 50 3.72 -7.45 1.05
N ASP A 51 3.15 -6.45 1.72
CA ASP A 51 3.33 -5.03 1.38
C ASP A 51 4.18 -4.32 2.43
N SER A 52 5.46 -4.09 2.08
CA SER A 52 6.47 -3.41 2.88
C SER A 52 6.77 -2.01 2.36
N ALA A 53 7.63 -1.29 3.06
CA ALA A 53 8.27 -0.05 2.63
C ALA A 53 9.52 0.24 3.46
N ALA A 54 10.49 0.91 2.86
CA ALA A 54 11.71 1.36 3.54
C ALA A 54 11.42 2.21 4.79
N ASP A 55 10.43 3.11 4.70
CA ASP A 55 10.04 4.01 5.80
C ASP A 55 9.39 3.31 7.00
N TYR A 56 8.91 2.08 6.84
CA TYR A 56 8.32 1.33 7.97
C TYR A 56 9.36 0.92 9.03
N GLY A 57 10.65 0.96 8.69
CA GLY A 57 11.76 0.66 9.60
C GLY A 57 11.85 -0.80 10.01
N ASN A 58 11.11 -1.69 9.37
CA ASN A 58 11.00 -3.09 9.77
C ASN A 58 11.36 -4.09 8.65
N GLU A 59 11.90 -3.65 7.51
CA GLU A 59 12.24 -4.53 6.37
C GLU A 59 13.20 -5.65 6.76
N ALA A 60 14.18 -5.40 7.64
CA ALA A 60 15.10 -6.44 8.10
C ALA A 60 14.38 -7.56 8.89
N ALA A 61 13.41 -7.20 9.73
CA ALA A 61 12.58 -8.18 10.46
C ALA A 61 11.62 -8.93 9.54
N VAL A 62 11.10 -8.26 8.48
CA VAL A 62 10.34 -8.90 7.40
C VAL A 62 11.21 -9.91 6.67
N GLY A 63 12.45 -9.52 6.30
CA GLY A 63 13.42 -10.38 5.64
C GLY A 63 13.77 -11.64 6.45
N GLU A 64 13.90 -11.50 7.77
CA GLU A 64 14.09 -12.65 8.65
C GLU A 64 12.87 -13.58 8.65
N GLY A 65 11.65 -13.02 8.63
CA GLY A 65 10.41 -13.81 8.49
C GLY A 65 10.34 -14.55 7.16
N LEU A 66 10.66 -13.87 6.04
CA LEU A 66 10.76 -14.47 4.72
C LEU A 66 11.78 -15.60 4.68
N ARG A 67 12.96 -15.39 5.25
CA ARG A 67 14.02 -16.42 5.34
C ARG A 67 13.52 -17.67 6.07
N GLN A 68 12.82 -17.49 7.20
CA GLN A 68 12.23 -18.61 7.96
C GLN A 68 11.17 -19.36 7.15
N VAL A 69 10.29 -18.64 6.46
CA VAL A 69 9.29 -19.22 5.57
C VAL A 69 9.96 -20.08 4.48
N LEU A 70 10.90 -19.49 3.74
CA LEU A 70 11.57 -20.16 2.62
C LEU A 70 12.40 -21.38 3.03
N GLN A 71 12.95 -21.38 4.25
CA GLN A 71 13.75 -22.48 4.78
C GLN A 71 12.91 -23.60 5.41
N ASN A 72 11.79 -23.26 6.05
CA ASN A 72 11.05 -24.20 6.91
C ASN A 72 9.70 -24.65 6.36
N THR A 73 9.29 -24.14 5.18
CA THR A 73 8.03 -24.52 4.55
C THR A 73 8.24 -24.99 3.11
N ARG A 74 7.16 -25.35 2.42
CA ARG A 74 7.20 -25.67 0.99
C ARG A 74 6.97 -24.46 0.09
N VAL A 75 6.79 -23.28 0.68
CA VAL A 75 6.56 -22.03 -0.05
C VAL A 75 7.89 -21.57 -0.65
N GLY A 76 7.96 -21.49 -1.97
CA GLY A 76 9.11 -20.94 -2.70
C GLY A 76 9.04 -19.42 -2.84
N ARG A 77 10.15 -18.80 -3.27
CA ARG A 77 10.19 -17.35 -3.54
C ARG A 77 9.16 -16.94 -4.62
N ASP A 78 8.97 -17.77 -5.63
CA ASP A 78 8.05 -17.51 -6.73
C ASP A 78 6.56 -17.65 -6.33
N ASP A 79 6.28 -18.26 -5.19
CA ASP A 79 4.94 -18.31 -4.62
C ASP A 79 4.57 -17.01 -3.88
N LEU A 80 5.53 -16.11 -3.66
CA LEU A 80 5.35 -14.90 -2.88
C LEU A 80 5.43 -13.65 -3.77
N TRP A 81 4.49 -12.73 -3.57
CA TRP A 81 4.53 -11.38 -4.08
C TRP A 81 5.00 -10.43 -2.96
N VAL A 82 6.14 -9.79 -3.15
CA VAL A 82 6.73 -8.86 -2.17
C VAL A 82 6.86 -7.48 -2.80
N THR A 83 6.18 -6.52 -2.18
CA THR A 83 6.20 -5.10 -2.55
C THR A 83 7.04 -4.32 -1.55
N SER A 84 7.86 -3.39 -2.05
CA SER A 84 8.46 -2.33 -1.24
C SER A 84 8.33 -0.98 -1.94
N LYS A 85 8.80 0.11 -1.29
CA LYS A 85 8.54 1.48 -1.74
C LYS A 85 9.78 2.37 -1.59
N LEU A 86 10.03 3.17 -2.63
CA LEU A 86 11.03 4.24 -2.66
C LEU A 86 10.59 5.37 -1.74
N TRP A 87 11.40 5.67 -0.73
CA TRP A 87 11.09 6.75 0.18
C TRP A 87 11.41 8.14 -0.41
N ASN A 88 10.77 9.15 0.12
CA ASN A 88 10.76 10.53 -0.36
C ASN A 88 12.15 11.18 -0.48
N THR A 89 13.09 10.80 0.39
CA THR A 89 14.47 11.33 0.39
C THR A 89 15.36 10.75 -0.71
N TYR A 90 14.87 9.78 -1.48
CA TYR A 90 15.65 9.07 -2.51
C TYR A 90 15.12 9.30 -3.94
N HIS A 91 14.32 10.35 -4.16
CA HIS A 91 13.73 10.63 -5.46
C HIS A 91 14.73 11.08 -6.54
N ARG A 92 15.90 11.64 -6.18
CA ARG A 92 16.91 11.94 -7.18
C ARG A 92 17.37 10.66 -7.89
N PRO A 93 17.53 10.67 -9.23
CA PRO A 93 17.87 9.48 -10.01
C PRO A 93 19.07 8.71 -9.47
N GLU A 94 20.11 9.42 -9.01
CA GLU A 94 21.33 8.82 -8.47
C GLU A 94 21.12 8.03 -7.18
N HIS A 95 20.01 8.24 -6.45
CA HIS A 95 19.73 7.57 -5.17
C HIS A 95 18.74 6.41 -5.30
N VAL A 96 17.93 6.38 -6.36
CA VAL A 96 16.84 5.39 -6.53
C VAL A 96 17.37 3.95 -6.48
N ARG A 97 18.45 3.67 -7.22
CA ARG A 97 19.04 2.32 -7.27
C ARG A 97 19.56 1.89 -5.89
N ALA A 98 20.32 2.75 -5.23
CA ALA A 98 20.88 2.45 -3.92
C ALA A 98 19.78 2.21 -2.86
N ALA A 99 18.66 2.95 -2.93
CA ALA A 99 17.51 2.74 -2.06
C ALA A 99 16.83 1.38 -2.31
N CYS A 100 16.65 0.99 -3.57
CA CYS A 100 16.11 -0.33 -3.92
C CYS A 100 17.02 -1.47 -3.45
N GLU A 101 18.33 -1.37 -3.72
CA GLU A 101 19.32 -2.36 -3.27
C GLU A 101 19.38 -2.45 -1.74
N ARG A 102 19.13 -1.35 -1.02
CA ARG A 102 19.02 -1.36 0.43
C ARG A 102 17.79 -2.15 0.90
N SER A 103 16.61 -1.92 0.33
CA SER A 103 15.40 -2.71 0.63
C SER A 103 15.61 -4.19 0.30
N LEU A 104 16.19 -4.51 -0.86
CA LEU A 104 16.53 -5.89 -1.25
C LEU A 104 17.43 -6.58 -0.22
N LYS A 105 18.46 -5.86 0.23
CA LYS A 105 19.39 -6.37 1.27
C LYS A 105 18.67 -6.63 2.59
N ASP A 106 17.85 -5.69 3.05
CA ASP A 106 17.16 -5.80 4.33
C ASP A 106 16.09 -6.91 4.29
N LEU A 107 15.39 -7.07 3.16
CA LEU A 107 14.44 -8.15 2.92
C LEU A 107 15.08 -9.51 2.62
N GLY A 108 16.39 -9.54 2.34
CA GLY A 108 17.11 -10.78 1.98
C GLY A 108 16.68 -11.34 0.62
N LEU A 109 16.35 -10.48 -0.34
CA LEU A 109 15.87 -10.84 -1.67
C LEU A 109 16.83 -10.35 -2.77
N GLU A 110 16.84 -11.06 -3.91
CA GLU A 110 17.58 -10.63 -5.10
C GLU A 110 16.72 -9.75 -6.03
N CYS A 111 15.38 -9.91 -5.98
CA CYS A 111 14.45 -9.17 -6.81
C CYS A 111 13.12 -8.96 -6.06
N LEU A 112 12.55 -7.75 -6.15
CA LEU A 112 11.18 -7.46 -5.72
C LEU A 112 10.19 -7.78 -6.83
N ASP A 113 8.96 -8.16 -6.46
CA ASP A 113 7.88 -8.29 -7.43
C ASP A 113 7.34 -6.93 -7.87
N LEU A 114 7.30 -5.97 -6.92
CA LEU A 114 6.82 -4.61 -7.19
C LEU A 114 7.59 -3.58 -6.36
N TYR A 115 7.96 -2.48 -6.99
CA TYR A 115 8.56 -1.34 -6.30
C TYR A 115 7.79 -0.05 -6.64
N LEU A 116 7.37 0.70 -5.61
CA LEU A 116 6.51 1.86 -5.75
C LEU A 116 7.23 3.15 -5.37
N ILE A 117 6.98 4.27 -6.07
CA ILE A 117 7.20 5.59 -5.48
C ILE A 117 6.20 5.76 -4.34
N HIS A 118 6.67 5.98 -3.09
CA HIS A 118 5.82 5.95 -1.90
C HIS A 118 4.87 7.15 -1.82
N PHE A 119 5.37 8.36 -2.09
CA PHE A 119 4.59 9.60 -2.21
C PHE A 119 5.12 10.43 -3.39
N PRO A 120 4.29 11.25 -4.03
CA PRO A 120 4.76 12.23 -5.03
C PRO A 120 5.40 13.45 -4.36
N ILE A 121 6.21 13.25 -3.33
CA ILE A 121 6.87 14.26 -2.52
C ILE A 121 8.37 13.94 -2.49
N ALA A 122 9.20 14.78 -3.12
CA ALA A 122 10.64 14.63 -3.01
C ALA A 122 11.18 15.47 -1.85
N LEU A 123 11.99 14.85 -1.00
CA LEU A 123 12.68 15.46 0.13
C LEU A 123 14.18 15.41 -0.06
N LYS A 124 14.91 16.32 0.59
CA LYS A 124 16.37 16.31 0.58
C LYS A 124 16.94 14.96 1.02
N TYR A 125 17.96 14.53 0.34
CA TYR A 125 18.65 13.28 0.59
C TYR A 125 19.18 13.20 2.02
N VAL A 126 19.04 12.02 2.62
CA VAL A 126 19.65 11.63 3.89
C VAL A 126 20.44 10.35 3.66
N ASP A 127 21.74 10.38 3.95
CA ASP A 127 22.61 9.22 3.76
C ASP A 127 22.24 8.08 4.70
N PHE A 128 22.32 6.84 4.22
CA PHE A 128 22.01 5.65 5.01
C PHE A 128 22.88 5.49 6.26
N SER A 129 24.11 6.04 6.26
CA SER A 129 25.01 6.02 7.42
C SER A 129 24.63 7.06 8.48
N GLU A 130 23.91 8.11 8.09
CA GLU A 130 23.42 9.11 9.04
C GLU A 130 22.17 8.63 9.75
N ARG A 131 21.19 8.13 9.00
CA ARG A 131 19.91 7.64 9.53
C ARG A 131 19.17 6.76 8.52
N TYR A 132 18.64 5.63 8.99
CA TYR A 132 17.76 4.78 8.20
C TYR A 132 16.74 4.06 9.11
N PRO A 133 15.44 4.14 8.81
CA PRO A 133 14.85 4.96 7.75
C PRO A 133 15.04 6.46 8.01
N PRO A 134 15.06 7.27 6.95
CA PRO A 134 15.32 8.71 7.10
C PRO A 134 14.12 9.51 7.62
N GLU A 135 12.91 8.93 7.61
CA GLU A 135 11.67 9.58 8.06
C GLU A 135 11.36 10.90 7.32
N TRP A 136 10.45 11.72 7.87
CA TRP A 136 9.99 12.96 7.24
C TRP A 136 10.91 14.17 7.52
N ILE A 137 11.48 14.25 8.70
CA ILE A 137 12.32 15.39 9.13
C ILE A 137 13.73 15.23 8.59
N HIS A 138 14.26 16.25 7.90
CA HIS A 138 15.61 16.21 7.31
C HIS A 138 16.69 16.10 8.37
N ASP A 139 16.75 17.03 9.33
CA ASP A 139 17.67 16.98 10.48
C ASP A 139 16.89 17.09 11.80
N PRO A 140 16.66 15.97 12.53
CA PRO A 140 15.96 16.00 13.81
C PRO A 140 16.74 16.67 14.94
N LYS A 141 18.05 16.98 14.75
CA LYS A 141 18.90 17.68 15.71
C LYS A 141 19.01 19.16 15.41
N ALA A 142 18.44 19.66 14.33
CA ALA A 142 18.42 21.07 13.99
C ALA A 142 17.71 21.89 15.07
N GLN A 143 18.02 23.17 15.17
CA GLN A 143 17.33 24.09 16.09
C GLN A 143 15.82 24.14 15.83
N THR A 144 15.40 23.97 14.58
CA THR A 144 14.00 23.88 14.16
C THR A 144 13.88 22.68 13.20
N PRO A 145 13.64 21.47 13.74
CA PRO A 145 13.46 20.28 12.93
C PRO A 145 12.26 20.43 11.98
N ARG A 146 12.45 20.11 10.71
CA ARG A 146 11.39 20.24 9.70
C ARG A 146 11.64 19.35 8.50
N MET A 147 10.58 19.14 7.71
CA MET A 147 10.71 18.62 6.35
C MET A 147 11.46 19.62 5.48
N GLU A 148 12.34 19.13 4.61
CA GLU A 148 13.02 19.94 3.62
C GLU A 148 12.77 19.39 2.22
N PRO A 149 12.05 20.14 1.34
CA PRO A 149 11.76 19.69 0.00
C PRO A 149 13.00 19.63 -0.88
N ASP A 150 12.95 18.73 -1.86
CA ASP A 150 13.82 18.74 -3.01
C ASP A 150 12.97 18.83 -4.29
N LEU A 151 13.32 19.70 -5.21
CA LEU A 151 12.56 19.89 -6.43
C LEU A 151 13.03 18.91 -7.50
N VAL A 152 12.50 17.70 -7.46
CA VAL A 152 12.80 16.61 -8.41
C VAL A 152 11.55 16.34 -9.26
N PRO A 153 11.61 16.52 -10.59
CA PRO A 153 10.53 16.14 -11.47
C PRO A 153 10.22 14.64 -11.36
N ILE A 154 8.94 14.26 -11.26
CA ILE A 154 8.53 12.86 -11.15
C ILE A 154 9.09 12.02 -12.33
N ALA A 155 9.13 12.58 -13.53
CA ALA A 155 9.67 11.91 -14.71
C ALA A 155 11.15 11.51 -14.58
N GLU A 156 11.97 12.28 -13.83
CA GLU A 156 13.36 11.93 -13.58
C GLU A 156 13.47 10.75 -12.60
N THR A 157 12.72 10.79 -11.50
CA THR A 157 12.59 9.65 -10.57
C THR A 157 12.09 8.42 -11.30
N TRP A 158 11.05 8.58 -12.14
CA TRP A 158 10.47 7.46 -12.89
C TRP A 158 11.46 6.83 -13.87
N GLY A 159 12.24 7.63 -14.59
CA GLY A 159 13.30 7.10 -15.47
C GLY A 159 14.32 6.24 -14.72
N ALA A 160 14.65 6.59 -13.48
CA ALA A 160 15.50 5.76 -12.63
C ALA A 160 14.80 4.49 -12.14
N MET A 161 13.48 4.55 -11.85
CA MET A 161 12.66 3.36 -11.53
C MET A 161 12.63 2.39 -12.72
N GLU A 162 12.45 2.87 -13.95
CA GLU A 162 12.54 2.05 -15.17
C GLU A 162 13.89 1.33 -15.29
N GLY A 163 14.99 2.00 -14.91
CA GLY A 163 16.33 1.42 -14.85
C GLY A 163 16.46 0.24 -13.87
N LEU A 164 15.62 0.17 -12.81
CA LEU A 164 15.59 -0.97 -11.89
C LEU A 164 15.01 -2.21 -12.55
N VAL A 165 13.97 -2.04 -13.39
CA VAL A 165 13.36 -3.14 -14.16
C VAL A 165 14.39 -3.69 -15.15
N GLU A 166 15.10 -2.81 -15.90
CA GLU A 166 16.13 -3.20 -16.84
C GLU A 166 17.32 -3.92 -16.17
N ALA A 167 17.62 -3.55 -14.93
CA ALA A 167 18.65 -4.20 -14.13
C ALA A 167 18.20 -5.52 -13.49
N GLY A 168 16.90 -5.89 -13.59
CA GLY A 168 16.34 -7.10 -12.99
C GLY A 168 16.24 -7.04 -11.45
N LEU A 169 16.32 -5.84 -10.85
CA LEU A 169 16.17 -5.67 -9.40
C LEU A 169 14.72 -5.69 -8.96
N VAL A 170 13.80 -5.34 -9.86
CA VAL A 170 12.35 -5.38 -9.65
C VAL A 170 11.66 -5.92 -10.90
N LYS A 171 10.55 -6.67 -10.73
CA LYS A 171 9.76 -7.16 -11.87
C LYS A 171 8.85 -6.07 -12.41
N GLU A 172 8.15 -5.38 -11.53
CA GLU A 172 7.18 -4.33 -11.86
C GLU A 172 7.43 -3.07 -11.05
N ILE A 173 7.03 -1.92 -11.61
CA ILE A 173 7.11 -0.61 -10.96
C ILE A 173 5.74 0.07 -10.95
N GLY A 174 5.50 0.88 -9.93
CA GLY A 174 4.22 1.60 -9.79
C GLY A 174 4.35 2.80 -8.88
N VAL A 175 3.22 3.36 -8.50
CA VAL A 175 3.14 4.58 -7.71
C VAL A 175 2.15 4.45 -6.57
N CYS A 176 2.40 5.20 -5.49
CA CYS A 176 1.52 5.28 -4.35
C CYS A 176 1.16 6.75 -4.07
N ASN A 177 -0.06 7.01 -3.63
CA ASN A 177 -0.56 8.35 -3.28
C ASN A 177 -0.62 9.37 -4.44
N PHE A 178 -0.72 8.91 -5.67
CA PHE A 178 -0.89 9.77 -6.84
C PHE A 178 -2.38 10.10 -7.07
N ASN A 179 -2.65 11.34 -7.46
CA ASN A 179 -3.96 11.77 -7.94
C ASN A 179 -4.09 11.61 -9.46
N THR A 180 -5.25 11.94 -10.03
CA THR A 180 -5.51 11.79 -11.47
C THR A 180 -4.59 12.65 -12.34
N GLY A 181 -4.30 13.89 -11.92
CA GLY A 181 -3.43 14.80 -12.67
C GLY A 181 -2.00 14.26 -12.76
N LEU A 182 -1.44 13.80 -11.63
CA LEU A 182 -0.11 13.21 -11.58
C LEU A 182 -0.02 11.90 -12.39
N LEU A 183 -1.08 11.08 -12.41
CA LEU A 183 -1.11 9.88 -13.26
C LEU A 183 -1.09 10.22 -14.75
N HIS A 184 -1.88 11.21 -15.19
CA HIS A 184 -1.86 11.64 -16.58
C HIS A 184 -0.48 12.13 -17.02
N ASP A 185 0.18 12.94 -16.19
CA ASP A 185 1.51 13.49 -16.49
C ASP A 185 2.57 12.36 -16.55
N LEU A 186 2.56 11.48 -15.55
CA LEU A 186 3.47 10.34 -15.52
C LEU A 186 3.29 9.43 -16.73
N ILE A 187 2.05 9.04 -17.05
CA ILE A 187 1.75 8.14 -18.17
C ILE A 187 2.17 8.76 -19.51
N ALA A 188 2.05 10.09 -19.66
CA ALA A 188 2.47 10.77 -20.88
C ALA A 188 3.97 10.67 -21.12
N SER A 189 4.79 10.66 -20.07
CA SER A 189 6.26 10.65 -20.14
C SER A 189 6.89 9.26 -19.96
N ALA A 190 6.23 8.32 -19.28
CA ALA A 190 6.76 7.01 -18.95
C ALA A 190 7.00 6.12 -20.18
N ARG A 191 8.17 5.52 -20.28
CA ARG A 191 8.54 4.50 -21.26
C ARG A 191 8.02 3.12 -20.84
N ILE A 192 8.24 2.75 -19.57
CA ILE A 192 7.59 1.62 -18.89
C ILE A 192 6.44 2.21 -18.08
N LYS A 193 5.21 1.84 -18.41
CA LYS A 193 4.03 2.37 -17.71
C LYS A 193 3.96 1.84 -16.28
N PRO A 194 3.41 2.62 -15.33
CA PRO A 194 3.18 2.10 -13.99
C PRO A 194 2.19 0.94 -14.04
N ALA A 195 2.57 -0.20 -13.46
CA ALA A 195 1.75 -1.41 -13.43
C ALA A 195 0.66 -1.35 -12.34
N LEU A 196 0.89 -0.54 -11.29
CA LEU A 196 0.00 -0.48 -10.14
C LEU A 196 -0.05 0.91 -9.53
N LEU A 197 -1.24 1.27 -9.06
CA LEU A 197 -1.52 2.41 -8.19
C LEU A 197 -1.92 1.92 -6.80
N GLN A 198 -1.20 2.33 -5.75
CA GLN A 198 -1.58 2.07 -4.36
C GLN A 198 -2.09 3.36 -3.70
N VAL A 199 -3.32 3.35 -3.20
CA VAL A 199 -3.95 4.53 -2.57
C VAL A 199 -4.79 4.15 -1.36
N GLU A 200 -5.02 5.13 -0.47
CA GLU A 200 -6.04 4.99 0.57
C GLU A 200 -7.40 4.80 -0.08
N SER A 201 -8.08 3.68 0.23
CA SER A 201 -9.44 3.46 -0.24
C SER A 201 -10.22 2.59 0.73
N HIS A 202 -11.38 3.10 1.11
CA HIS A 202 -12.35 2.49 2.04
C HIS A 202 -13.72 3.18 1.81
N PRO A 203 -14.82 2.73 2.44
CA PRO A 203 -16.15 3.30 2.17
C PRO A 203 -16.27 4.81 2.39
N TYR A 204 -15.52 5.43 3.33
CA TYR A 204 -15.52 6.88 3.48
C TYR A 204 -14.70 7.63 2.43
N LEU A 205 -13.86 6.91 1.66
CA LEU A 205 -13.04 7.43 0.57
C LEU A 205 -12.99 6.41 -0.58
N THR A 206 -14.04 6.36 -1.39
CA THR A 206 -14.19 5.33 -2.41
C THR A 206 -13.25 5.48 -3.62
N GLN A 207 -12.70 6.66 -3.85
CA GLN A 207 -11.76 6.92 -4.96
C GLN A 207 -12.27 6.50 -6.36
N GLU A 208 -13.58 6.50 -6.58
CA GLU A 208 -14.27 5.96 -7.76
C GLU A 208 -13.64 6.40 -9.09
N ARG A 209 -13.41 7.72 -9.24
CA ARG A 209 -12.87 8.28 -10.50
C ARG A 209 -11.40 7.90 -10.70
N LEU A 210 -10.62 7.89 -9.62
CA LEU A 210 -9.20 7.57 -9.66
C LEU A 210 -8.97 6.08 -9.97
N ILE A 211 -9.71 5.19 -9.31
CA ILE A 211 -9.66 3.74 -9.56
C ILE A 211 -10.07 3.44 -11.00
N ARG A 212 -11.15 4.04 -11.47
CA ARG A 212 -11.61 3.87 -12.87
C ARG A 212 -10.57 4.39 -13.88
N LEU A 213 -9.86 5.48 -13.56
CA LEU A 213 -8.78 5.99 -14.42
C LEU A 213 -7.60 5.00 -14.43
N ALA A 214 -7.19 4.48 -13.27
CA ALA A 214 -6.12 3.48 -13.19
C ALA A 214 -6.45 2.24 -14.05
N HIS A 215 -7.65 1.69 -13.91
CA HIS A 215 -8.12 0.57 -14.74
C HIS A 215 -8.19 0.92 -16.23
N HIS A 216 -8.53 2.17 -16.60
CA HIS A 216 -8.52 2.62 -18.00
C HIS A 216 -7.12 2.59 -18.63
N TYR A 217 -6.09 2.71 -17.81
CA TYR A 217 -4.68 2.61 -18.20
C TYR A 217 -4.08 1.21 -17.93
N ASP A 218 -4.92 0.20 -17.75
CA ASP A 218 -4.51 -1.18 -17.44
C ASP A 218 -3.64 -1.31 -16.18
N MET A 219 -3.77 -0.35 -15.26
CA MET A 219 -3.09 -0.37 -13.96
C MET A 219 -3.96 -1.13 -12.95
N ALA A 220 -3.34 -2.05 -12.22
CA ALA A 220 -3.95 -2.62 -11.02
C ALA A 220 -4.06 -1.56 -9.90
N VAL A 221 -4.95 -1.78 -8.94
CA VAL A 221 -5.11 -0.89 -7.79
C VAL A 221 -5.02 -1.68 -6.48
N THR A 222 -4.19 -1.20 -5.56
CA THR A 222 -4.14 -1.68 -4.18
C THR A 222 -4.72 -0.62 -3.25
N ALA A 223 -5.72 -1.01 -2.46
CA ALA A 223 -6.29 -0.18 -1.41
C ALA A 223 -5.54 -0.40 -0.08
N PHE A 224 -4.82 0.62 0.40
CA PHE A 224 -4.33 0.60 1.76
C PHE A 224 -5.38 1.18 2.73
N SER A 225 -5.22 0.89 4.03
CA SER A 225 -6.21 1.22 5.07
C SER A 225 -7.65 0.81 4.72
N PRO A 226 -7.89 -0.41 4.20
CA PRO A 226 -9.21 -0.81 3.73
C PRO A 226 -10.26 -0.87 4.85
N LEU A 227 -9.84 -0.89 6.12
CA LEU A 227 -10.69 -0.83 7.31
C LEU A 227 -10.89 0.59 7.86
N GLY A 228 -10.38 1.61 7.17
CA GLY A 228 -10.56 3.03 7.51
C GLY A 228 -9.73 3.51 8.70
N SER A 229 -10.36 4.14 9.67
CA SER A 229 -9.77 4.95 10.74
C SER A 229 -8.83 4.23 11.72
N LEU A 230 -8.94 2.92 11.87
CA LEU A 230 -8.33 2.16 12.98
C LEU A 230 -6.82 2.36 13.13
N SER A 231 -6.08 2.53 12.02
CA SER A 231 -4.63 2.74 12.05
C SER A 231 -4.23 4.18 12.37
N TYR A 232 -5.20 5.11 12.40
CA TYR A 232 -4.98 6.55 12.54
C TYR A 232 -5.42 7.12 13.89
N LEU A 233 -6.17 6.36 14.70
CA LEU A 233 -6.64 6.79 16.02
C LEU A 233 -5.47 7.17 16.95
N GLU A 234 -4.46 6.32 17.05
CA GLU A 234 -3.30 6.57 17.91
C GLU A 234 -2.36 7.67 17.39
N LEU A 235 -2.53 8.09 16.11
CA LEU A 235 -1.81 9.20 15.52
C LEU A 235 -2.57 10.54 15.66
N GLY A 236 -3.78 10.52 16.23
CA GLY A 236 -4.63 11.71 16.31
C GLY A 236 -5.22 12.17 14.97
N MET A 237 -5.10 11.36 13.91
CA MET A 237 -5.57 11.67 12.55
C MET A 237 -6.99 11.20 12.28
N ALA A 238 -7.60 10.48 13.23
CA ALA A 238 -8.96 9.97 13.17
C ALA A 238 -9.62 10.01 14.56
N GLU A 239 -10.95 10.06 14.58
CA GLU A 239 -11.75 10.02 15.80
C GLU A 239 -12.43 8.66 15.96
N ALA A 240 -12.72 8.25 17.22
CA ALA A 240 -13.30 6.94 17.53
C ALA A 240 -14.67 6.69 16.85
N GLN A 241 -15.47 7.75 16.68
CA GLN A 241 -16.76 7.70 15.99
C GLN A 241 -16.65 7.54 14.47
N GLU A 242 -15.46 7.61 13.90
CA GLU A 242 -15.20 7.33 12.49
C GLU A 242 -14.91 5.85 12.20
N CYS A 243 -15.29 4.95 13.12
CA CYS A 243 -15.08 3.52 12.98
C CYS A 243 -16.02 2.92 11.94
N LEU A 244 -15.47 2.48 10.79
CA LEU A 244 -16.25 1.82 9.74
C LEU A 244 -16.85 0.48 10.17
N LEU A 245 -16.24 -0.21 11.13
CA LEU A 245 -16.74 -1.50 11.61
C LEU A 245 -18.11 -1.40 12.34
N ASP A 246 -18.45 -0.20 12.81
CA ASP A 246 -19.67 0.08 13.55
C ASP A 246 -20.79 0.68 12.67
N GLU A 247 -20.51 0.89 11.37
CA GLU A 247 -21.49 1.45 10.43
C GLU A 247 -22.69 0.50 10.25
N PRO A 248 -23.94 1.00 10.40
CA PRO A 248 -25.14 0.16 10.36
C PRO A 248 -25.28 -0.71 9.10
N VAL A 249 -24.90 -0.18 7.93
CA VAL A 249 -24.97 -0.93 6.66
C VAL A 249 -23.95 -2.07 6.61
N ILE A 250 -22.80 -1.90 7.26
CA ILE A 250 -21.75 -2.92 7.35
C ILE A 250 -22.15 -3.99 8.36
N CYS A 251 -22.67 -3.59 9.52
CA CYS A 251 -23.20 -4.50 10.54
C CYS A 251 -24.34 -5.36 9.98
N ALA A 252 -25.29 -4.77 9.25
CA ALA A 252 -26.39 -5.50 8.63
C ALA A 252 -25.91 -6.55 7.60
N ALA A 253 -24.94 -6.20 6.76
CA ALA A 253 -24.31 -7.13 5.81
C ALA A 253 -23.55 -8.25 6.55
N SER A 254 -22.83 -7.90 7.61
CA SER A 254 -22.11 -8.82 8.49
C SER A 254 -23.06 -9.88 9.10
N GLU A 255 -24.18 -9.45 9.67
CA GLU A 255 -25.20 -10.33 10.24
C GLU A 255 -25.82 -11.26 9.18
N ARG A 256 -26.21 -10.72 8.02
CA ARG A 256 -26.79 -11.50 6.92
C ARG A 256 -25.82 -12.58 6.41
N LEU A 257 -24.56 -12.22 6.28
CA LEU A 257 -23.52 -13.09 5.71
C LEU A 257 -22.89 -14.02 6.74
N GLN A 258 -23.13 -13.81 8.02
CA GLN A 258 -22.43 -14.50 9.13
C GLN A 258 -20.90 -14.35 8.99
N ARG A 259 -20.46 -13.11 8.70
CA ARG A 259 -19.07 -12.70 8.53
C ARG A 259 -18.76 -11.50 9.42
N THR A 260 -17.49 -11.28 9.74
CA THR A 260 -17.11 -10.10 10.52
C THR A 260 -17.26 -8.80 9.69
N PRO A 261 -17.50 -7.63 10.33
CA PRO A 261 -17.49 -6.35 9.63
C PRO A 261 -16.20 -6.10 8.85
N ALA A 262 -15.05 -6.55 9.36
CA ALA A 262 -13.77 -6.47 8.64
C ALA A 262 -13.79 -7.28 7.33
N GLN A 263 -14.31 -8.51 7.36
CA GLN A 263 -14.47 -9.32 6.14
C GLN A 263 -15.40 -8.66 5.13
N VAL A 264 -16.49 -8.03 5.58
CA VAL A 264 -17.40 -7.27 4.70
C VAL A 264 -16.69 -6.13 4.00
N LEU A 265 -15.90 -5.33 4.75
CA LEU A 265 -15.12 -4.22 4.20
C LEU A 265 -14.07 -4.69 3.19
N LEU A 266 -13.32 -5.73 3.52
CA LEU A 266 -12.32 -6.30 2.62
C LEU A 266 -12.97 -6.87 1.35
N ARG A 267 -14.10 -7.58 1.48
CA ARG A 267 -14.85 -8.09 0.35
C ARG A 267 -15.38 -6.98 -0.54
N TRP A 268 -15.87 -5.87 0.03
CA TRP A 268 -16.28 -4.69 -0.72
C TRP A 268 -15.13 -4.14 -1.58
N GLY A 269 -13.93 -4.01 -1.01
CA GLY A 269 -12.74 -3.58 -1.77
C GLY A 269 -12.41 -4.54 -2.92
N VAL A 270 -12.35 -5.84 -2.62
CA VAL A 270 -12.06 -6.89 -3.60
C VAL A 270 -13.10 -6.93 -4.72
N GLN A 271 -14.40 -6.83 -4.41
CA GLN A 271 -15.46 -6.83 -5.43
C GLN A 271 -15.47 -5.58 -6.33
N ARG A 272 -14.77 -4.51 -5.94
CA ARG A 272 -14.54 -3.34 -6.78
C ARG A 272 -13.35 -3.48 -7.72
N GLY A 273 -12.69 -4.63 -7.72
CA GLY A 273 -11.50 -4.89 -8.54
C GLY A 273 -10.21 -4.30 -7.97
N THR A 274 -10.15 -4.10 -6.64
CA THR A 274 -8.92 -3.66 -5.97
C THR A 274 -8.33 -4.77 -5.11
N ALA A 275 -7.00 -4.86 -5.05
CA ALA A 275 -6.34 -5.57 -3.97
C ALA A 275 -6.47 -4.78 -2.66
N VAL A 276 -6.42 -5.48 -1.53
CA VAL A 276 -6.52 -4.90 -0.19
C VAL A 276 -5.38 -5.40 0.69
N ILE A 277 -4.81 -4.52 1.51
CA ILE A 277 -3.67 -4.83 2.38
C ILE A 277 -3.97 -4.48 3.85
N PRO A 278 -4.93 -5.19 4.50
CA PRO A 278 -5.18 -5.01 5.92
C PRO A 278 -3.94 -5.36 6.75
N LYS A 279 -3.75 -4.67 7.89
CA LYS A 279 -2.70 -4.95 8.87
C LYS A 279 -3.27 -5.71 10.06
N SER A 280 -2.63 -6.79 10.46
CA SER A 280 -2.85 -7.44 11.76
C SER A 280 -1.58 -8.21 12.19
N SER A 281 -1.34 -8.27 13.50
CA SER A 281 -0.38 -9.18 14.14
C SER A 281 -1.05 -10.35 14.88
N GLN A 282 -2.38 -10.43 14.86
CA GLN A 282 -3.15 -11.47 15.54
C GLN A 282 -3.52 -12.57 14.55
N LEU A 283 -3.10 -13.80 14.81
CA LEU A 283 -3.28 -14.95 13.90
C LEU A 283 -4.77 -15.18 13.53
N GLU A 284 -5.68 -15.01 14.48
CA GLU A 284 -7.11 -15.15 14.24
C GLU A 284 -7.60 -14.12 13.21
N ARG A 285 -7.22 -12.85 13.38
CA ARG A 285 -7.56 -11.79 12.42
C ARG A 285 -6.89 -11.97 11.07
N LEU A 286 -5.65 -12.51 11.03
CA LEU A 286 -5.00 -12.86 9.77
C LEU A 286 -5.83 -13.89 8.99
N ARG A 287 -6.32 -14.94 9.68
CA ARG A 287 -7.19 -15.96 9.07
C ARG A 287 -8.53 -15.41 8.62
N GLU A 288 -9.16 -14.54 9.41
CA GLU A 288 -10.40 -13.87 9.04
C GLU A 288 -10.23 -12.97 7.81
N ASN A 289 -9.19 -12.15 7.80
CA ASN A 289 -8.95 -11.16 6.74
C ASN A 289 -8.68 -11.82 5.36
N ILE A 290 -8.10 -13.01 5.32
CA ILE A 290 -7.85 -13.72 4.06
C ILE A 290 -9.07 -14.54 3.61
N ASP A 291 -10.01 -14.87 4.51
CA ASP A 291 -11.20 -15.67 4.22
C ASP A 291 -12.35 -14.77 3.71
N VAL A 292 -12.16 -14.18 2.51
CA VAL A 292 -13.10 -13.23 1.88
C VAL A 292 -13.60 -13.67 0.51
N PHE A 293 -13.22 -14.86 0.02
CA PHE A 293 -13.54 -15.30 -1.33
C PHE A 293 -14.76 -16.25 -1.41
N ASN A 294 -15.23 -16.78 -0.29
CA ASN A 294 -16.29 -17.77 -0.20
C ASN A 294 -17.70 -17.18 0.03
N PHE A 295 -17.85 -15.86 -0.06
CA PHE A 295 -19.12 -15.13 0.00
C PHE A 295 -19.08 -13.91 -0.90
N SER A 296 -20.22 -13.28 -1.15
CA SER A 296 -20.33 -12.05 -1.92
C SER A 296 -21.37 -11.09 -1.34
N LEU A 297 -21.06 -9.81 -1.50
CA LEU A 297 -22.02 -8.72 -1.29
C LEU A 297 -22.91 -8.61 -2.54
N ASN A 298 -24.20 -8.45 -2.33
CA ASN A 298 -25.12 -8.17 -3.45
C ASN A 298 -25.01 -6.70 -3.89
N GLU A 299 -25.65 -6.37 -5.02
CA GLU A 299 -25.59 -5.01 -5.60
C GLU A 299 -26.11 -3.93 -4.65
N ALA A 300 -27.17 -4.21 -3.91
CA ALA A 300 -27.75 -3.25 -2.95
C ALA A 300 -26.78 -2.98 -1.77
N GLU A 301 -26.09 -4.00 -1.28
CA GLU A 301 -25.08 -3.87 -0.24
C GLU A 301 -23.84 -3.12 -0.76
N MET A 302 -23.35 -3.46 -1.97
CA MET A 302 -22.25 -2.74 -2.62
C MET A 302 -22.57 -1.25 -2.78
N ALA A 303 -23.79 -0.94 -3.22
CA ALA A 303 -24.27 0.44 -3.37
C ALA A 303 -24.40 1.16 -2.03
N ALA A 304 -25.00 0.51 -1.02
CA ALA A 304 -25.21 1.10 0.31
C ALA A 304 -23.86 1.39 1.01
N ILE A 305 -22.90 0.47 0.94
CA ILE A 305 -21.55 0.66 1.48
C ILE A 305 -20.81 1.78 0.73
N SER A 306 -20.90 1.81 -0.59
CA SER A 306 -20.28 2.86 -1.41
C SER A 306 -20.90 4.25 -1.16
N ALA A 307 -22.17 4.31 -0.79
CA ALA A 307 -22.87 5.56 -0.43
C ALA A 307 -22.38 6.21 0.87
N LEU A 308 -21.59 5.50 1.69
CA LEU A 308 -20.89 6.08 2.85
C LEU A 308 -19.79 7.07 2.46
N ASN A 309 -19.48 7.18 1.17
CA ASN A 309 -18.42 8.07 0.69
C ASN A 309 -18.70 9.53 1.06
N ARG A 310 -17.75 10.10 1.78
CA ARG A 310 -17.79 11.51 2.20
C ARG A 310 -16.47 12.24 1.92
N GLY A 311 -15.61 11.63 1.10
CA GLY A 311 -14.28 12.20 0.77
C GLY A 311 -13.33 12.25 1.96
N ARG A 312 -13.56 11.47 3.02
CA ARG A 312 -12.75 11.49 4.25
C ARG A 312 -11.45 10.70 4.03
N ARG A 313 -10.37 11.42 3.91
CA ARG A 313 -9.00 10.90 3.86
C ARG A 313 -8.39 10.96 5.25
N PHE A 314 -7.79 9.88 5.71
CA PHE A 314 -7.04 9.83 6.97
C PHE A 314 -5.55 10.10 6.74
N ASN A 315 -4.98 9.57 5.65
CA ASN A 315 -3.58 9.76 5.29
C ASN A 315 -3.43 10.95 4.33
N ASP A 316 -3.45 12.17 4.88
CA ASP A 316 -3.33 13.40 4.10
C ASP A 316 -2.05 14.17 4.45
N PRO A 317 -1.01 14.12 3.59
CA PRO A 317 0.21 14.89 3.82
C PRO A 317 0.00 16.41 3.91
N GLY A 318 -1.06 16.94 3.28
CA GLY A 318 -1.43 18.34 3.40
C GLY A 318 -1.82 18.76 4.81
N LEU A 319 -2.23 17.80 5.65
CA LEU A 319 -2.58 18.01 7.05
C LEU A 319 -1.45 17.57 7.99
N PHE A 320 -1.10 16.27 8.00
CA PHE A 320 -0.17 15.76 9.00
C PHE A 320 1.27 16.29 8.84
N CYS A 321 1.71 16.65 7.62
CA CYS A 321 3.03 17.24 7.45
C CYS A 321 3.13 18.63 8.05
N GLU A 322 2.07 19.45 7.96
CA GLU A 322 2.05 20.77 8.56
C GLU A 322 2.06 20.69 10.09
N GLU A 323 1.25 19.81 10.66
CA GLU A 323 1.11 19.65 12.11
C GLU A 323 2.34 19.01 12.76
N ALA A 324 2.88 17.91 12.16
CA ALA A 324 3.92 17.12 12.80
C ALA A 324 5.34 17.44 12.32
N PHE A 325 5.51 17.95 11.09
CA PHE A 325 6.84 18.04 10.45
C PHE A 325 7.16 19.43 9.92
N SER A 326 6.34 20.44 10.26
CA SER A 326 6.52 21.84 9.85
C SER A 326 6.70 22.02 8.34
N GLY A 327 5.97 21.22 7.55
CA GLY A 327 6.02 21.22 6.09
C GLY A 327 4.61 21.21 5.49
N PHE A 328 4.31 22.13 4.57
CA PHE A 328 3.02 22.18 3.88
C PHE A 328 3.11 21.49 2.51
N TYR A 329 2.52 20.29 2.40
CA TYR A 329 2.60 19.43 1.21
C TYR A 329 1.23 18.85 0.84
N PRO A 330 0.28 19.70 0.39
CA PRO A 330 -0.99 19.20 -0.12
C PRO A 330 -0.76 18.50 -1.48
N ILE A 331 -1.03 17.22 -1.55
CA ILE A 331 -1.00 16.41 -2.78
C ILE A 331 -2.40 16.00 -3.22
N TYR A 332 -3.38 16.33 -2.44
CA TYR A 332 -4.80 16.14 -2.71
C TYR A 332 -5.54 17.48 -2.60
N ASP A 333 -6.66 17.61 -3.32
CA ASP A 333 -7.54 18.77 -3.29
C ASP A 333 -8.59 18.68 -2.18
#